data_15ef06a33b4eba73f75f3c433536020e
#
_entry.id   15ef06a33b4eba73f75f3c433536020e
#
_cell.length_a   1.000
_cell.length_b   1.000
_cell.length_c   1.000
_cell.angle_alpha   90.00
_cell.angle_beta   90.00
_cell.angle_gamma   90.00
#
_symmetry.space_group_name_H-M   'P 1'
#
loop_
_entity.id
_entity.type
_entity.pdbx_description
1 polymer ?
#
loop_
_entity_poly.entity_id
_entity_poly.type
_entity_poly.pdbx_seq_one_letter_code
_entity_poly.pdbx_strand_id
1 'polypeptide(L)'
;MKLKISNISKQSGVPASTIRYYVREELLPAPEKINKKMSHYDEACIERLKVIQYLQETRYFPLYLIKNILRRIDDGLSLQEAEALENAVFSPVNSGQKSLVDRNALLTETGLTEADLKQAEKVGILIPFTIEGGKSLYNEDDIRLGRDVLKRIVDYGLSLNELAFYVDLGKAIMEKEMYLRRKIVSDKTVKENVRITVELSMAGDFLREYIMRRLFRQQVQDNIRKSLNKQKQGDSKRPQNNKKEEE
;
A
#
# COMPACT_ATOMS: atom_id res chain seq x y z
N MET A 1 -1.57 27.06 26.31
CA MET A 1 -1.72 28.56 26.21
C MET A 1 -2.17 28.91 24.79
N LYS A 2 -2.92 30.00 24.58
CA LYS A 2 -3.39 30.41 23.24
C LYS A 2 -2.55 31.55 22.67
N LEU A 3 -2.02 31.41 21.50
CA LEU A 3 -1.06 32.29 20.86
C LEU A 3 -1.56 32.85 19.51
N LYS A 4 -1.13 34.06 19.16
CA LYS A 4 -1.34 34.60 17.81
C LYS A 4 -0.47 33.84 16.78
N ILE A 5 -0.88 33.80 15.54
CA ILE A 5 -0.12 33.13 14.46
C ILE A 5 1.30 33.67 14.32
N SER A 6 1.52 34.97 14.58
CA SER A 6 2.86 35.59 14.57
C SER A 6 3.79 34.99 15.63
N ASN A 7 3.24 34.64 16.79
CA ASN A 7 4.03 34.06 17.89
C ASN A 7 4.34 32.57 17.56
N ILE A 8 3.35 31.83 17.06
CA ILE A 8 3.57 30.46 16.58
C ILE A 8 4.65 30.44 15.48
N SER A 9 4.54 31.32 14.48
CA SER A 9 5.52 31.45 13.40
C SER A 9 6.92 31.76 13.92
N LYS A 10 7.04 32.71 14.87
CA LYS A 10 8.34 33.08 15.44
C LYS A 10 8.97 31.93 16.24
N GLN A 11 8.19 31.15 16.95
CA GLN A 11 8.69 30.11 17.85
C GLN A 11 8.96 28.79 17.08
N SER A 12 8.18 28.48 16.03
CA SER A 12 8.35 27.27 15.22
C SER A 12 9.30 27.45 14.04
N GLY A 13 9.60 28.70 13.65
CA GLY A 13 10.33 29.00 12.43
C GLY A 13 9.51 28.85 11.14
N VAL A 14 8.25 28.40 11.23
CA VAL A 14 7.39 28.17 10.07
C VAL A 14 6.65 29.44 9.65
N PRO A 15 6.67 29.83 8.38
CA PRO A 15 5.95 31.02 7.90
C PRO A 15 4.45 30.96 8.18
N ALA A 16 3.82 32.10 8.51
CA ALA A 16 2.40 32.15 8.83
C ALA A 16 1.49 31.68 7.64
N SER A 17 1.94 31.85 6.41
CA SER A 17 1.26 31.28 5.21
C SER A 17 1.25 29.76 5.24
N THR A 18 2.37 29.15 5.57
CA THR A 18 2.53 27.69 5.68
C THR A 18 1.72 27.14 6.85
N ILE A 19 1.67 27.85 7.98
CA ILE A 19 0.82 27.46 9.11
C ILE A 19 -0.66 27.42 8.70
N ARG A 20 -1.14 28.44 7.97
CA ARG A 20 -2.53 28.46 7.44
C ARG A 20 -2.77 27.33 6.43
N TYR A 21 -1.78 27.01 5.61
CA TYR A 21 -1.83 25.88 4.70
C TYR A 21 -1.98 24.58 5.47
N TYR A 22 -1.16 24.33 6.48
CA TYR A 22 -1.25 23.13 7.33
C TYR A 22 -2.59 23.01 8.08
N VAL A 23 -3.19 24.11 8.49
CA VAL A 23 -4.55 24.10 9.06
C VAL A 23 -5.58 23.66 8.01
N ARG A 24 -5.48 24.17 6.80
CA ARG A 24 -6.39 23.80 5.70
C ARG A 24 -6.26 22.33 5.31
N GLU A 25 -5.04 21.81 5.32
CA GLU A 25 -4.75 20.39 5.05
C GLU A 25 -4.99 19.48 6.28
N GLU A 26 -5.52 20.03 7.38
CA GLU A 26 -5.82 19.29 8.62
C GLU A 26 -4.58 18.66 9.31
N LEU A 27 -3.39 19.17 9.03
CA LEU A 27 -2.16 18.80 9.75
C LEU A 27 -2.08 19.50 11.13
N LEU A 28 -2.71 20.65 11.26
CA LEU A 28 -2.86 21.40 12.47
C LEU A 28 -4.33 21.56 12.85
N PRO A 29 -4.66 21.60 14.13
CA PRO A 29 -6.02 21.87 14.56
C PRO A 29 -6.48 23.27 14.13
N ALA A 30 -7.77 23.42 13.89
CA ALA A 30 -8.36 24.70 13.54
C ALA A 30 -8.16 25.70 14.67
N PRO A 31 -7.74 26.95 14.37
CA PRO A 31 -7.58 27.99 15.39
C PRO A 31 -8.93 28.48 15.88
N GLU A 32 -8.98 28.91 17.12
CA GLU A 32 -10.15 29.57 17.70
C GLU A 32 -10.28 30.99 17.13
N LYS A 33 -11.40 31.29 16.50
CA LYS A 33 -11.71 32.62 16.00
C LYS A 33 -12.15 33.52 17.13
N ILE A 34 -11.39 34.59 17.38
CA ILE A 34 -11.74 35.64 18.38
C ILE A 34 -12.62 36.70 17.70
N ASN A 35 -12.30 37.08 16.48
CA ASN A 35 -13.11 37.99 15.67
C ASN A 35 -12.79 37.78 14.16
N LYS A 36 -13.41 38.60 13.28
CA LYS A 36 -13.24 38.48 11.82
C LYS A 36 -11.77 38.57 11.34
N LYS A 37 -10.87 39.16 12.15
CA LYS A 37 -9.46 39.42 11.75
C LYS A 37 -8.45 38.69 12.62
N MET A 38 -8.84 38.08 13.74
CA MET A 38 -7.93 37.50 14.74
C MET A 38 -8.34 36.10 15.13
N SER A 39 -7.36 35.19 15.06
CA SER A 39 -7.49 33.79 15.50
C SER A 39 -6.35 33.45 16.46
N HIS A 40 -6.65 32.63 17.44
CA HIS A 40 -5.68 32.10 18.38
C HIS A 40 -5.47 30.61 18.16
N TYR A 41 -4.23 30.20 18.19
CA TYR A 41 -3.77 28.82 18.05
C TYR A 41 -3.38 28.26 19.41
N ASP A 42 -3.55 26.98 19.60
CA ASP A 42 -3.00 26.32 20.77
C ASP A 42 -1.46 26.28 20.71
N GLU A 43 -0.80 26.46 21.83
CA GLU A 43 0.66 26.40 21.94
C GLU A 43 1.21 25.01 21.51
N ALA A 44 0.43 23.94 21.71
CA ALA A 44 0.76 22.60 21.24
C ALA A 44 1.01 22.53 19.71
N CYS A 45 0.50 23.50 18.92
CA CYS A 45 0.83 23.62 17.50
C CYS A 45 2.33 23.78 17.24
N ILE A 46 3.11 24.34 18.20
CA ILE A 46 4.55 24.54 18.03
C ILE A 46 5.27 23.18 17.95
N GLU A 47 5.00 22.30 18.91
CA GLU A 47 5.60 20.95 18.90
C GLU A 47 5.13 20.14 17.70
N ARG A 48 3.84 20.25 17.34
CA ARG A 48 3.30 19.59 16.17
C ARG A 48 3.96 20.08 14.87
N LEU A 49 4.26 21.38 14.76
CA LEU A 49 5.00 21.95 13.62
C LEU A 49 6.43 21.43 13.53
N LYS A 50 7.13 21.25 14.67
CA LYS A 50 8.47 20.65 14.71
C LYS A 50 8.44 19.20 14.22
N VAL A 51 7.44 18.43 14.62
CA VAL A 51 7.24 17.05 14.10
C VAL A 51 7.01 17.07 12.59
N ILE A 52 6.16 17.96 12.07
CA ILE A 52 5.91 18.08 10.63
C ILE A 52 7.21 18.42 9.87
N GLN A 53 7.98 19.40 10.35
CA GLN A 53 9.27 19.75 9.75
C GLN A 53 10.25 18.58 9.76
N TYR A 54 10.41 17.90 10.91
CA TYR A 54 11.25 16.72 11.01
C TYR A 54 10.87 15.65 9.97
N LEU A 55 9.58 15.32 9.87
CA LEU A 55 9.10 14.32 8.92
C LEU A 55 9.27 14.75 7.46
N GLN A 56 9.15 16.03 7.15
CA GLN A 56 9.38 16.57 5.81
C GLN A 56 10.86 16.69 5.44
N GLU A 57 11.68 17.23 6.32
CA GLU A 57 13.07 17.62 6.02
C GLU A 57 14.05 16.46 6.21
N THR A 58 13.80 15.60 7.22
CA THR A 58 14.69 14.49 7.56
C THR A 58 14.25 13.17 6.96
N ARG A 59 12.94 12.94 6.92
CA ARG A 59 12.34 11.69 6.42
C ARG A 59 11.77 11.85 5.01
N TYR A 60 11.63 13.09 4.55
CA TYR A 60 11.05 13.42 3.24
C TYR A 60 9.65 12.84 3.02
N PHE A 61 8.87 12.68 4.05
CA PHE A 61 7.53 12.12 3.95
C PHE A 61 6.56 13.09 3.27
N PRO A 62 5.70 12.60 2.36
CA PRO A 62 4.63 13.41 1.79
C PRO A 62 3.57 13.76 2.85
N LEU A 63 2.81 14.83 2.60
CA LEU A 63 1.87 15.38 3.60
C LEU A 63 0.82 14.37 4.06
N TYR A 64 0.31 13.51 3.17
CA TYR A 64 -0.68 12.50 3.54
C TYR A 64 -0.12 11.50 4.58
N LEU A 65 1.14 11.10 4.43
CA LEU A 65 1.80 10.19 5.36
C LEU A 65 2.03 10.87 6.71
N ILE A 66 2.46 12.14 6.69
CA ILE A 66 2.60 12.96 7.88
C ILE A 66 1.24 13.09 8.61
N LYS A 67 0.15 13.29 7.87
CA LYS A 67 -1.20 13.36 8.43
C LYS A 67 -1.59 12.07 9.16
N ASN A 68 -1.28 10.91 8.57
CA ASN A 68 -1.52 9.62 9.19
C ASN A 68 -0.70 9.44 10.48
N ILE A 69 0.58 9.78 10.46
CA ILE A 69 1.46 9.71 11.64
C ILE A 69 0.92 10.63 12.74
N LEU A 70 0.55 11.86 12.41
CA LEU A 70 0.01 12.82 13.38
C LEU A 70 -1.29 12.33 14.03
N ARG A 71 -2.19 11.70 13.26
CA ARG A 71 -3.40 11.07 13.81
C ARG A 71 -3.08 9.99 14.84
N ARG A 72 -2.08 9.14 14.55
CA ARG A 72 -1.65 8.09 15.48
C ARG A 72 -1.03 8.65 16.75
N ILE A 73 -0.32 9.79 16.63
CA ILE A 73 0.19 10.52 17.81
C ILE A 73 -0.99 11.07 18.62
N ASP A 74 -2.02 11.61 17.98
CA ASP A 74 -3.26 12.07 18.65
C ASP A 74 -3.99 10.90 19.34
N ASP A 75 -3.89 9.67 18.79
CA ASP A 75 -4.40 8.44 19.41
C ASP A 75 -3.51 7.90 20.54
N GLY A 76 -2.43 8.59 20.88
CA GLY A 76 -1.56 8.29 22.04
C GLY A 76 -0.29 7.51 21.75
N LEU A 77 0.09 7.31 20.48
CA LEU A 77 1.37 6.69 20.12
C LEU A 77 2.51 7.73 20.18
N SER A 78 3.71 7.27 20.50
CA SER A 78 4.91 8.07 20.29
C SER A 78 5.20 8.25 18.80
N LEU A 79 5.98 9.27 18.44
CA LEU A 79 6.40 9.49 17.07
C LEU A 79 7.07 8.23 16.46
N GLN A 80 7.96 7.59 17.21
CA GLN A 80 8.67 6.37 16.75
C GLN A 80 7.72 5.20 16.49
N GLU A 81 6.73 5.00 17.36
CA GLU A 81 5.73 3.94 17.19
C GLU A 81 4.81 4.23 16.01
N ALA A 82 4.41 5.48 15.81
CA ALA A 82 3.59 5.90 14.68
C ALA A 82 4.35 5.73 13.35
N GLU A 83 5.64 6.14 13.29
CA GLU A 83 6.50 5.92 12.13
C GLU A 83 6.70 4.42 11.84
N ALA A 84 7.00 3.61 12.87
CA ALA A 84 7.20 2.18 12.71
C ALA A 84 5.95 1.48 12.17
N LEU A 85 4.79 1.84 12.70
CA LEU A 85 3.50 1.29 12.24
C LEU A 85 3.20 1.70 10.80
N GLU A 86 3.44 2.96 10.45
CA GLU A 86 3.21 3.47 9.11
C GLU A 86 4.14 2.77 8.10
N ASN A 87 5.42 2.64 8.42
CA ASN A 87 6.39 1.96 7.57
C ASN A 87 6.10 0.47 7.39
N ALA A 88 5.66 -0.23 8.44
CA ALA A 88 5.44 -1.67 8.38
C ALA A 88 4.12 -2.06 7.71
N VAL A 89 3.09 -1.23 7.83
CA VAL A 89 1.73 -1.59 7.40
C VAL A 89 1.28 -0.83 6.15
N PHE A 90 1.74 0.41 5.99
CA PHE A 90 1.21 1.33 4.98
C PHE A 90 2.26 1.85 3.99
N SER A 91 3.55 1.64 4.26
CA SER A 91 4.58 2.06 3.31
C SER A 91 4.80 1.02 2.22
N PRO A 92 4.89 1.45 0.97
CA PRO A 92 5.32 0.57 -0.11
C PRO A 92 6.72 0.04 0.16
N VAL A 93 6.98 -1.21 -0.16
CA VAL A 93 8.23 -1.95 0.08
C VAL A 93 9.48 -1.28 -0.54
N ASN A 94 9.30 -0.33 -1.47
CA ASN A 94 10.39 0.35 -2.20
C ASN A 94 10.12 1.83 -2.50
N SER A 95 9.44 2.57 -1.66
CA SER A 95 9.18 3.99 -1.93
C SER A 95 10.39 4.87 -1.69
N GLY A 96 11.30 4.89 -2.68
CA GLY A 96 12.02 6.13 -2.98
C GLY A 96 10.96 7.17 -3.39
N GLN A 97 10.99 8.33 -2.76
CA GLN A 97 10.20 9.54 -2.96
C GLN A 97 9.57 9.72 -4.35
N LYS A 98 8.47 9.06 -4.68
CA LYS A 98 7.67 9.45 -5.83
C LYS A 98 6.36 10.05 -5.37
N SER A 99 6.03 11.19 -5.97
CA SER A 99 4.76 11.88 -5.76
C SER A 99 3.60 10.95 -6.14
N LEU A 100 2.51 11.01 -5.37
CA LEU A 100 1.27 10.37 -5.76
C LEU A 100 0.81 10.92 -7.12
N VAL A 101 0.31 10.04 -7.96
CA VAL A 101 -0.18 10.40 -9.29
C VAL A 101 -1.71 10.34 -9.30
N ASP A 102 -2.31 11.17 -10.12
CA ASP A 102 -3.74 11.12 -10.37
C ASP A 102 -4.10 10.02 -11.40
N ARG A 103 -5.39 9.84 -11.63
CA ARG A 103 -5.93 8.85 -12.55
C ARG A 103 -5.37 8.97 -13.97
N ASN A 104 -5.21 10.19 -14.48
CA ASN A 104 -4.73 10.42 -15.84
C ASN A 104 -3.24 10.04 -15.98
N ALA A 105 -2.45 10.43 -15.00
CA ALA A 105 -1.04 10.07 -14.95
C ALA A 105 -0.86 8.54 -14.80
N LEU A 106 -1.67 7.88 -13.95
CA LEU A 106 -1.67 6.41 -13.82
C LEU A 106 -1.94 5.73 -15.18
N LEU A 107 -2.98 6.15 -15.92
CA LEU A 107 -3.29 5.60 -17.23
C LEU A 107 -2.12 5.78 -18.22
N THR A 108 -1.49 6.97 -18.20
CA THR A 108 -0.34 7.26 -19.06
C THR A 108 0.86 6.37 -18.73
N GLU A 109 1.17 6.18 -17.43
CA GLU A 109 2.33 5.42 -17.00
C GLU A 109 2.15 3.90 -17.11
N THR A 110 0.91 3.41 -17.01
CA THR A 110 0.61 1.98 -17.07
C THR A 110 0.27 1.49 -18.47
N GLY A 111 -0.24 2.37 -19.34
CA GLY A 111 -0.78 2.00 -20.65
C GLY A 111 -2.12 1.26 -20.58
N LEU A 112 -2.77 1.23 -19.41
CA LEU A 112 -4.14 0.73 -19.27
C LEU A 112 -5.13 1.69 -19.91
N THR A 113 -6.24 1.17 -20.42
CA THR A 113 -7.37 1.98 -20.84
C THR A 113 -8.23 2.37 -19.63
N GLU A 114 -9.08 3.39 -19.81
CA GLU A 114 -10.05 3.79 -18.78
C GLU A 114 -11.02 2.63 -18.44
N ALA A 115 -11.35 1.79 -19.41
CA ALA A 115 -12.19 0.60 -19.20
C ALA A 115 -11.48 -0.46 -18.33
N ASP A 116 -10.18 -0.72 -18.60
CA ASP A 116 -9.36 -1.64 -17.82
C ASP A 116 -9.24 -1.18 -16.39
N LEU A 117 -8.95 0.11 -16.19
CA LEU A 117 -8.81 0.69 -14.85
C LEU A 117 -10.12 0.58 -14.06
N LYS A 118 -11.26 0.94 -14.67
CA LYS A 118 -12.58 0.76 -14.03
C LYS A 118 -12.87 -0.70 -13.69
N GLN A 119 -12.46 -1.62 -14.54
CA GLN A 119 -12.63 -3.04 -14.29
C GLN A 119 -11.74 -3.51 -13.11
N ALA A 120 -10.46 -3.10 -13.08
CA ALA A 120 -9.55 -3.40 -11.99
C ALA A 120 -10.04 -2.86 -10.63
N GLU A 121 -10.55 -1.63 -10.61
CA GLU A 121 -11.15 -1.01 -9.43
C GLU A 121 -12.44 -1.74 -8.99
N LYS A 122 -13.31 -2.08 -9.93
CA LYS A 122 -14.56 -2.82 -9.65
C LYS A 122 -14.29 -4.18 -9.05
N VAL A 123 -13.30 -4.88 -9.56
CA VAL A 123 -12.84 -6.18 -9.02
C VAL A 123 -12.17 -5.99 -7.67
N GLY A 124 -11.61 -4.81 -7.39
CA GLY A 124 -10.87 -4.50 -6.18
C GLY A 124 -9.42 -4.97 -6.21
N ILE A 125 -8.87 -5.28 -7.39
CA ILE A 125 -7.46 -5.67 -7.53
C ILE A 125 -6.53 -4.47 -7.56
N LEU A 126 -7.03 -3.31 -8.02
CA LEU A 126 -6.37 -2.03 -7.91
C LEU A 126 -7.25 -1.11 -7.07
N ILE A 127 -6.71 -0.68 -5.94
CA ILE A 127 -7.40 0.18 -4.97
C ILE A 127 -6.58 1.46 -4.87
N PRO A 128 -7.17 2.66 -5.06
CA PRO A 128 -6.42 3.90 -4.90
C PRO A 128 -5.72 3.95 -3.54
N PHE A 129 -4.47 4.39 -3.54
CA PHE A 129 -3.69 4.52 -2.31
C PHE A 129 -4.36 5.48 -1.31
N THR A 130 -4.91 6.60 -1.80
CA THR A 130 -5.70 7.54 -1.00
C THR A 130 -6.70 8.29 -1.88
N ILE A 131 -7.67 8.94 -1.23
CA ILE A 131 -8.62 9.84 -1.88
C ILE A 131 -8.50 11.22 -1.23
N GLU A 132 -8.08 12.21 -1.99
CA GLU A 132 -7.92 13.59 -1.54
C GLU A 132 -8.77 14.55 -2.39
N GLY A 133 -9.57 15.38 -1.75
CA GLY A 133 -10.47 16.30 -2.45
C GLY A 133 -11.42 15.62 -3.45
N GLY A 134 -11.82 14.37 -3.18
CA GLY A 134 -12.67 13.57 -4.09
C GLY A 134 -11.91 12.96 -5.29
N LYS A 135 -10.59 13.08 -5.36
CA LYS A 135 -9.74 12.50 -6.41
C LYS A 135 -8.98 11.29 -5.88
N SER A 136 -9.04 10.20 -6.61
CA SER A 136 -8.21 9.02 -6.36
C SER A 136 -6.75 9.32 -6.69
N LEU A 137 -5.84 8.98 -5.78
CA LEU A 137 -4.40 9.10 -5.95
C LEU A 137 -3.75 7.73 -5.77
N TYR A 138 -2.73 7.47 -6.58
CA TYR A 138 -2.07 6.18 -6.71
C TYR A 138 -0.58 6.34 -6.45
N ASN A 139 0.03 5.30 -5.87
CA ASN A 139 1.45 5.26 -5.57
C ASN A 139 2.26 4.44 -6.60
N GLU A 140 3.56 4.27 -6.37
CA GLU A 140 4.45 3.52 -7.25
C GLU A 140 4.08 2.03 -7.35
N ASP A 141 3.55 1.41 -6.27
CA ASP A 141 3.14 0.00 -6.31
C ASP A 141 1.89 -0.17 -7.18
N ASP A 142 0.97 0.80 -7.17
CA ASP A 142 -0.19 0.81 -8.06
C ASP A 142 0.24 0.94 -9.53
N ILE A 143 1.23 1.81 -9.80
CA ILE A 143 1.80 1.97 -11.14
C ILE A 143 2.47 0.68 -11.59
N ARG A 144 3.28 0.05 -10.74
CA ARG A 144 3.93 -1.23 -11.05
C ARG A 144 2.92 -2.34 -11.30
N LEU A 145 1.91 -2.46 -10.43
CA LEU A 145 0.83 -3.41 -10.63
C LEU A 145 0.15 -3.20 -11.98
N GLY A 146 -0.22 -1.95 -12.28
CA GLY A 146 -0.88 -1.61 -13.55
C GLY A 146 -0.02 -1.94 -14.76
N ARG A 147 1.23 -1.46 -14.79
CA ARG A 147 2.15 -1.57 -15.92
C ARG A 147 2.71 -2.99 -16.11
N ASP A 148 3.21 -3.59 -15.02
CA ASP A 148 4.00 -4.82 -15.10
C ASP A 148 3.14 -6.09 -15.01
N VAL A 149 1.90 -5.98 -14.51
CA VAL A 149 1.00 -7.12 -14.32
C VAL A 149 -0.30 -6.94 -15.12
N LEU A 150 -1.15 -5.96 -14.77
CA LEU A 150 -2.50 -5.87 -15.34
C LEU A 150 -2.48 -5.62 -16.84
N LYS A 151 -1.60 -4.71 -17.30
CA LYS A 151 -1.44 -4.43 -18.74
C LYS A 151 -1.05 -5.68 -19.51
N ARG A 152 -0.10 -6.48 -19.01
CA ARG A 152 0.30 -7.73 -19.66
C ARG A 152 -0.83 -8.75 -19.72
N ILE A 153 -1.63 -8.88 -18.66
CA ILE A 153 -2.77 -9.79 -18.62
C ILE A 153 -3.79 -9.40 -19.69
N VAL A 154 -4.11 -8.11 -19.80
CA VAL A 154 -5.01 -7.59 -20.84
C VAL A 154 -4.43 -7.81 -22.23
N ASP A 155 -3.12 -7.59 -22.44
CA ASP A 155 -2.46 -7.82 -23.74
C ASP A 155 -2.46 -9.29 -24.17
N TYR A 156 -2.48 -10.23 -23.22
CA TYR A 156 -2.70 -11.66 -23.49
C TYR A 156 -4.17 -12.02 -23.74
N GLY A 157 -5.10 -11.05 -23.71
CA GLY A 157 -6.52 -11.25 -23.99
C GLY A 157 -7.33 -11.80 -22.82
N LEU A 158 -6.79 -11.77 -21.59
CA LEU A 158 -7.52 -12.18 -20.40
C LEU A 158 -8.29 -10.97 -19.80
N SER A 159 -9.49 -11.25 -19.31
CA SER A 159 -10.28 -10.24 -18.59
C SER A 159 -9.76 -10.06 -17.16
N LEU A 160 -9.68 -8.82 -16.69
CA LEU A 160 -9.31 -8.55 -15.29
C LEU A 160 -10.32 -9.10 -14.27
N ASN A 161 -11.57 -9.40 -14.71
CA ASN A 161 -12.54 -10.11 -13.87
C ASN A 161 -12.07 -11.52 -13.48
N GLU A 162 -11.25 -12.16 -14.30
CA GLU A 162 -10.70 -13.48 -14.00
C GLU A 162 -9.74 -13.46 -12.78
N LEU A 163 -9.27 -12.27 -12.41
CA LEU A 163 -8.42 -12.07 -11.24
C LEU A 163 -9.21 -11.87 -9.93
N ALA A 164 -10.54 -11.85 -9.96
CA ALA A 164 -11.38 -11.63 -8.79
C ALA A 164 -11.05 -12.60 -7.63
N PHE A 165 -10.68 -13.84 -7.97
CA PHE A 165 -10.32 -14.86 -6.98
C PHE A 165 -9.12 -14.45 -6.11
N TYR A 166 -8.17 -13.64 -6.62
CA TYR A 166 -7.07 -13.12 -5.80
C TYR A 166 -7.59 -12.24 -4.66
N VAL A 167 -8.58 -11.40 -4.97
CA VAL A 167 -9.18 -10.49 -3.98
C VAL A 167 -10.00 -11.28 -2.96
N ASP A 168 -10.80 -12.25 -3.43
CA ASP A 168 -11.66 -13.07 -2.56
C ASP A 168 -10.83 -13.93 -1.61
N LEU A 169 -9.82 -14.63 -2.15
CA LEU A 169 -8.90 -15.43 -1.33
C LEU A 169 -8.05 -14.54 -0.42
N GLY A 170 -7.59 -13.38 -0.92
CA GLY A 170 -6.87 -12.38 -0.13
C GLY A 170 -7.69 -11.92 1.08
N LYS A 171 -8.96 -11.58 0.90
CA LYS A 171 -9.88 -11.22 1.99
C LYS A 171 -10.04 -12.36 3.00
N ALA A 172 -10.20 -13.59 2.51
CA ALA A 172 -10.32 -14.77 3.38
C ALA A 172 -9.05 -15.01 4.21
N ILE A 173 -7.85 -14.84 3.62
CA ILE A 173 -6.58 -14.93 4.33
C ILE A 173 -6.51 -13.84 5.41
N MET A 174 -6.77 -12.58 5.04
CA MET A 174 -6.73 -11.45 5.97
C MET A 174 -7.70 -11.63 7.15
N GLU A 175 -8.90 -12.14 6.91
CA GLU A 175 -9.86 -12.45 7.97
C GLU A 175 -9.29 -13.45 9.00
N LYS A 176 -8.65 -14.51 8.52
CA LYS A 176 -8.02 -15.52 9.38
C LYS A 176 -6.80 -14.97 10.12
N GLU A 177 -5.95 -14.22 9.46
CA GLU A 177 -4.79 -13.56 10.09
C GLU A 177 -5.25 -12.55 11.16
N MET A 178 -6.29 -11.75 10.90
CA MET A 178 -6.86 -10.85 11.89
C MET A 178 -7.51 -11.58 13.07
N TYR A 179 -8.12 -12.73 12.85
CA TYR A 179 -8.62 -13.58 13.94
C TYR A 179 -7.47 -14.09 14.82
N LEU A 180 -6.40 -14.60 14.22
CA LEU A 180 -5.21 -15.06 14.96
C LEU A 180 -4.55 -13.91 15.73
N ARG A 181 -4.42 -12.74 15.09
CA ARG A 181 -3.88 -11.55 15.72
C ARG A 181 -4.70 -11.15 16.95
N ARG A 182 -6.03 -11.12 16.87
CA ARG A 182 -6.90 -10.79 18.02
C ARG A 182 -6.62 -11.68 19.23
N LYS A 183 -6.37 -12.97 19.02
CA LYS A 183 -6.01 -13.89 20.12
C LYS A 183 -4.70 -13.53 20.80
N ILE A 184 -3.75 -12.97 20.06
CA ILE A 184 -2.42 -12.61 20.59
C ILE A 184 -2.49 -11.28 21.35
N VAL A 185 -3.34 -10.33 20.92
CA VAL A 185 -3.35 -8.96 21.45
C VAL A 185 -4.47 -8.69 22.45
N SER A 186 -5.34 -9.63 22.75
CA SER A 186 -6.55 -9.45 23.59
C SER A 186 -6.25 -8.81 24.95
N ASP A 187 -5.13 -9.18 25.58
CA ASP A 187 -4.76 -8.75 26.93
C ASP A 187 -3.52 -7.83 26.93
N LYS A 188 -3.20 -7.23 25.77
CA LYS A 188 -2.01 -6.41 25.60
C LYS A 188 -2.32 -4.93 25.70
N THR A 189 -1.34 -4.17 26.19
CA THR A 189 -1.38 -2.69 26.15
C THR A 189 -1.36 -2.19 24.72
N VAL A 190 -1.79 -0.95 24.49
CA VAL A 190 -1.76 -0.31 23.17
C VAL A 190 -0.35 -0.36 22.56
N LYS A 191 0.68 -0.09 23.35
CA LYS A 191 2.09 -0.11 22.94
C LYS A 191 2.55 -1.51 22.50
N GLU A 192 2.25 -2.53 23.27
CA GLU A 192 2.54 -3.93 22.90
C GLU A 192 1.77 -4.37 21.67
N ASN A 193 0.50 -3.93 21.54
CA ASN A 193 -0.32 -4.24 20.37
C ASN A 193 0.27 -3.64 19.10
N VAL A 194 0.77 -2.39 19.12
CA VAL A 194 1.44 -1.76 17.98
C VAL A 194 2.70 -2.54 17.60
N ARG A 195 3.56 -2.88 18.56
CA ARG A 195 4.78 -3.67 18.31
C ARG A 195 4.46 -5.01 17.68
N ILE A 196 3.51 -5.75 18.26
CA ILE A 196 3.06 -7.06 17.74
C ILE A 196 2.48 -6.90 16.33
N THR A 197 1.74 -5.84 16.06
CA THR A 197 1.18 -5.59 14.72
C THR A 197 2.28 -5.42 13.68
N VAL A 198 3.33 -4.65 13.99
CA VAL A 198 4.49 -4.46 13.10
C VAL A 198 5.19 -5.80 12.85
N GLU A 199 5.49 -6.56 13.90
CA GLU A 199 6.15 -7.87 13.80
C GLU A 199 5.32 -8.88 12.98
N LEU A 200 4.02 -8.97 13.23
CA LEU A 200 3.12 -9.89 12.53
C LEU A 200 2.85 -9.47 11.09
N SER A 201 2.84 -8.18 10.78
CA SER A 201 2.70 -7.71 9.39
C SER A 201 3.86 -8.21 8.53
N MET A 202 5.10 -7.99 8.98
CA MET A 202 6.31 -8.45 8.27
C MET A 202 6.37 -9.98 8.16
N ALA A 203 6.02 -10.69 9.25
CA ALA A 203 5.99 -12.14 9.25
C ALA A 203 4.90 -12.70 8.32
N GLY A 204 3.74 -12.06 8.28
CA GLY A 204 2.63 -12.44 7.40
C GLY A 204 2.97 -12.27 5.92
N ASP A 205 3.62 -11.16 5.54
CA ASP A 205 4.08 -10.92 4.18
C ASP A 205 5.04 -12.02 3.71
N PHE A 206 6.05 -12.32 4.53
CA PHE A 206 7.00 -13.39 4.24
C PHE A 206 6.32 -14.76 4.14
N LEU A 207 5.40 -15.08 5.04
CA LEU A 207 4.67 -16.35 5.06
C LEU A 207 3.83 -16.52 3.80
N ARG A 208 3.08 -15.50 3.39
CA ARG A 208 2.27 -15.51 2.17
C ARG A 208 3.14 -15.72 0.93
N GLU A 209 4.23 -14.95 0.80
CA GLU A 209 5.17 -15.09 -0.31
C GLU A 209 5.81 -16.48 -0.35
N TYR A 210 6.27 -17.00 0.79
CA TYR A 210 6.91 -18.31 0.90
C TYR A 210 5.96 -19.42 0.46
N ILE A 211 4.73 -19.45 0.99
CA ILE A 211 3.73 -20.50 0.68
C ILE A 211 3.38 -20.45 -0.80
N MET A 212 3.04 -19.27 -1.35
CA MET A 212 2.66 -19.13 -2.76
C MET A 212 3.78 -19.56 -3.70
N ARG A 213 5.03 -19.18 -3.40
CA ARG A 213 6.20 -19.57 -4.18
C ARG A 213 6.41 -21.08 -4.16
N ARG A 214 6.23 -21.74 -3.00
CA ARG A 214 6.38 -23.19 -2.86
C ARG A 214 5.29 -23.97 -3.60
N LEU A 215 4.04 -23.56 -3.46
CA LEU A 215 2.90 -24.17 -4.16
C LEU A 215 3.06 -24.04 -5.68
N PHE A 216 3.41 -22.87 -6.17
CA PHE A 216 3.64 -22.64 -7.60
C PHE A 216 4.76 -23.56 -8.14
N ARG A 217 5.90 -23.62 -7.44
CA ARG A 217 7.02 -24.49 -7.82
C ARG A 217 6.59 -25.95 -7.89
N GLN A 218 5.86 -26.44 -6.90
CA GLN A 218 5.35 -27.81 -6.86
C GLN A 218 4.44 -28.09 -8.07
N GLN A 219 3.50 -27.19 -8.34
CA GLN A 219 2.56 -27.34 -9.46
C GLN A 219 3.27 -27.35 -10.81
N VAL A 220 4.27 -26.50 -11.01
CA VAL A 220 5.07 -26.49 -12.24
C VAL A 220 5.85 -27.80 -12.40
N GLN A 221 6.48 -28.30 -11.35
CA GLN A 221 7.21 -29.58 -11.39
C GLN A 221 6.28 -30.74 -11.71
N ASP A 222 5.09 -30.80 -11.15
CA ASP A 222 4.10 -31.85 -11.42
C ASP A 222 3.59 -31.80 -12.86
N ASN A 223 3.38 -30.59 -13.40
CA ASN A 223 2.95 -30.42 -14.80
C ASN A 223 4.05 -30.87 -15.78
N ILE A 224 5.31 -30.50 -15.53
CA ILE A 224 6.45 -30.96 -16.35
C ILE A 224 6.54 -32.51 -16.31
N ARG A 225 6.45 -33.11 -15.12
CA ARG A 225 6.48 -34.58 -14.99
C ARG A 225 5.36 -35.26 -15.77
N LYS A 226 4.12 -34.73 -15.67
CA LYS A 226 2.97 -35.25 -16.44
C LYS A 226 3.18 -35.13 -17.95
N SER A 227 3.73 -34.02 -18.42
CA SER A 227 4.00 -33.81 -19.85
C SER A 227 5.05 -34.79 -20.39
N LEU A 228 6.17 -34.99 -19.64
CA LEU A 228 7.22 -35.95 -20.02
C LEU A 228 6.71 -37.39 -20.03
N ASN A 229 5.84 -37.76 -19.09
CA ASN A 229 5.25 -39.12 -19.08
C ASN A 229 4.28 -39.35 -20.27
N LYS A 230 3.52 -38.32 -20.70
CA LYS A 230 2.67 -38.42 -21.91
C LYS A 230 3.50 -38.59 -23.18
N GLN A 231 4.62 -37.88 -23.30
CA GLN A 231 5.53 -38.05 -24.45
C GLN A 231 6.10 -39.48 -24.54
N LYS A 232 6.61 -40.01 -23.41
CA LYS A 232 7.15 -41.38 -23.35
C LYS A 232 6.11 -42.44 -23.75
N GLN A 233 4.83 -42.28 -23.37
CA GLN A 233 3.73 -43.19 -23.74
C GLN A 233 3.31 -43.00 -25.17
N GLY A 234 3.45 -41.83 -25.80
CA GLY A 234 3.19 -41.56 -27.19
C GLY A 234 4.24 -42.19 -28.12
N ASP A 235 5.52 -42.13 -27.73
CA ASP A 235 6.61 -42.71 -28.52
C ASP A 235 6.62 -44.24 -28.43
N SER A 236 6.18 -44.85 -27.35
CA SER A 236 6.07 -46.31 -27.23
C SER A 236 4.88 -46.91 -28.03
N LYS A 237 3.99 -46.09 -28.52
CA LYS A 237 2.85 -46.48 -29.39
C LYS A 237 3.06 -46.27 -30.87
N ARG A 238 4.21 -45.73 -31.32
CA ARG A 238 4.54 -45.71 -32.76
C ARG A 238 4.98 -47.09 -33.21
N PRO A 239 4.28 -47.76 -34.18
CA PRO A 239 4.72 -49.04 -34.71
C PRO A 239 6.08 -48.84 -35.37
N GLN A 240 7.05 -49.67 -35.02
CA GLN A 240 8.29 -49.82 -35.77
C GLN A 240 7.91 -50.31 -37.18
N ASN A 241 7.95 -49.43 -38.14
CA ASN A 241 7.82 -49.81 -39.57
C ASN A 241 9.11 -50.54 -39.94
N ASN A 242 9.07 -51.88 -39.81
CA ASN A 242 10.11 -52.77 -40.35
C ASN A 242 10.20 -52.53 -41.85
N LYS A 243 11.20 -51.82 -42.32
CA LYS A 243 11.69 -51.96 -43.68
C LYS A 243 12.21 -53.37 -43.81
N LYS A 244 11.40 -54.28 -44.41
CA LYS A 244 11.93 -55.42 -45.10
C LYS A 244 12.53 -54.90 -46.36
N GLU A 245 13.85 -54.93 -46.46
CA GLU A 245 14.58 -54.91 -47.71
C GLU A 245 14.31 -56.26 -48.38
N GLU A 246 13.66 -56.24 -49.50
CA GLU A 246 13.62 -57.38 -50.44
C GLU A 246 14.83 -57.29 -51.38
N GLU A 247 15.53 -58.44 -51.47
CA GLU A 247 16.60 -58.75 -52.42
C GLU A 247 16.16 -58.63 -53.89
#